data_e9fa7ebed17e86d18042c3c1242949a0
#
_entry.id   e9fa7ebed17e86d18042c3c1242949a0
#
_cell.length_a   1.000
_cell.length_b   1.000
_cell.length_c   1.000
_cell.angle_alpha   90.00
_cell.angle_beta   90.00
_cell.angle_gamma   90.00
#
_symmetry.space_group_name_H-M   'P 1'
#
loop_
_entity.id
_entity.type
_entity.pdbx_description
1 polymer ?
#
loop_
_entity_poly.entity_id
_entity_poly.type
_entity_poly.pdbx_seq_one_letter_code
_entity_poly.pdbx_strand_id
1 'polypeptide(L)'
;MTNQTENRRAFHRIFFEAPVAVTDNNYSHTAVLSDISLNGALIRITDNWSPQSGQTVMLKIALSGDPEAMISMEAEVTHVENKLVGLKRTHIDVDSISHLRRLVELN
;
A
#
# COMPACT_ATOMS: atom_id res chain seq x y z
N MET A 1 19.46 -13.14 -15.81
CA MET A 1 20.27 -12.11 -15.16
C MET A 1 19.48 -10.81 -14.98
N THR A 2 18.92 -10.28 -16.04
CA THR A 2 18.09 -9.10 -15.95
C THR A 2 16.88 -9.28 -15.04
N ASN A 3 16.36 -10.49 -14.95
CA ASN A 3 15.19 -10.79 -14.12
C ASN A 3 15.43 -10.55 -12.63
N GLN A 4 16.66 -10.74 -12.17
CA GLN A 4 16.97 -10.52 -10.77
C GLN A 4 16.87 -9.05 -10.39
N THR A 5 17.28 -8.16 -11.30
CA THR A 5 17.19 -6.72 -11.06
C THR A 5 15.74 -6.29 -10.98
N GLU A 6 14.90 -6.79 -11.88
CA GLU A 6 13.47 -6.48 -11.88
C GLU A 6 12.79 -7.02 -10.62
N ASN A 7 13.15 -8.23 -10.20
CA ASN A 7 12.61 -8.81 -8.96
C ASN A 7 13.00 -7.98 -7.74
N ARG A 8 14.21 -7.46 -7.72
CA ARG A 8 14.63 -6.58 -6.64
C ARG A 8 13.76 -5.34 -6.56
N ARG A 9 13.46 -4.71 -7.72
CA ARG A 9 12.60 -3.54 -7.74
C ARG A 9 11.22 -3.85 -7.20
N ALA A 10 10.65 -5.00 -7.61
CA ALA A 10 9.32 -5.37 -7.19
C ALA A 10 9.23 -5.59 -5.68
N PHE A 11 10.29 -6.11 -5.06
CA PHE A 11 10.33 -6.38 -3.64
C PHE A 11 11.07 -5.33 -2.83
N HIS A 12 11.63 -4.33 -3.49
CA HIS A 12 12.29 -3.25 -2.79
C HIS A 12 11.28 -2.47 -1.95
N ARG A 13 11.50 -2.43 -0.66
CA ARG A 13 10.63 -1.75 0.29
C ARG A 13 11.25 -0.45 0.73
N ILE A 14 10.44 0.57 0.76
CA ILE A 14 10.87 1.85 1.31
C ILE A 14 10.04 2.16 2.55
N PHE A 15 10.68 2.70 3.56
CA PHE A 15 9.98 3.18 4.75
C PHE A 15 9.48 4.58 4.45
N PHE A 16 8.19 4.72 4.42
CA PHE A 16 7.56 5.99 4.04
C PHE A 16 6.25 6.12 4.81
N GLU A 17 6.21 7.04 5.74
CA GLU A 17 5.05 7.25 6.57
C GLU A 17 4.07 8.19 5.89
N ALA A 18 2.84 7.78 5.75
CA ALA A 18 1.81 8.56 5.08
C ALA A 18 0.42 8.12 5.57
N PRO A 19 -0.55 9.03 5.57
CA PRO A 19 -1.94 8.65 5.88
C PRO A 19 -2.49 7.73 4.81
N VAL A 20 -3.25 6.74 5.23
CA VAL A 20 -3.91 5.79 4.34
C VAL A 20 -5.38 5.71 4.70
N ALA A 21 -6.23 5.84 3.68
CA ALA A 21 -7.64 5.51 3.82
C ALA A 21 -7.86 4.11 3.26
N VAL A 22 -8.50 3.25 4.03
CA VAL A 22 -8.79 1.88 3.64
C VAL A 22 -10.29 1.74 3.52
N THR A 23 -10.75 1.26 2.37
CA THR A 23 -12.18 0.97 2.18
C THR A 23 -12.37 -0.54 2.12
N ASP A 24 -13.19 -1.04 3.03
CA ASP A 24 -13.55 -2.44 3.16
C ASP A 24 -15.06 -2.53 2.94
N ASN A 25 -15.47 -3.00 1.77
CA ASN A 25 -16.85 -2.92 1.33
C ASN A 25 -17.30 -1.46 1.35
N ASN A 26 -18.25 -1.11 2.21
CA ASN A 26 -18.76 0.26 2.31
C ASN A 26 -18.22 1.00 3.54
N TYR A 27 -17.27 0.41 4.24
CA TYR A 27 -16.73 1.00 5.45
C TYR A 27 -15.35 1.58 5.19
N SER A 28 -15.13 2.79 5.70
CA SER A 28 -13.82 3.45 5.62
C SER A 28 -13.10 3.34 6.95
N HIS A 29 -11.81 3.06 6.85
CA HIS A 29 -10.93 2.93 8.00
C HIS A 29 -9.71 3.80 7.80
N THR A 30 -9.05 4.16 8.88
CA THR A 30 -7.83 4.95 8.82
C THR A 30 -6.64 4.12 9.24
N ALA A 31 -5.52 4.40 8.61
CA ALA A 31 -4.26 3.72 8.90
C ALA A 31 -3.10 4.64 8.54
N VAL A 32 -1.91 4.22 8.89
CA VAL A 32 -0.68 4.90 8.52
C VAL A 32 0.20 3.91 7.78
N LEU A 33 0.72 4.34 6.64
CA LEU A 33 1.67 3.54 5.88
C LEU A 33 2.96 3.42 6.66
N SER A 34 3.48 2.20 6.76
CA SER A 34 4.76 1.92 7.41
C SER A 34 5.85 1.69 6.36
N ASP A 35 5.59 0.82 5.41
CA ASP A 35 6.47 0.66 4.26
C ASP A 35 5.67 0.30 3.03
N ILE A 36 6.29 0.45 1.87
CA ILE A 36 5.63 0.20 0.59
C ILE A 36 6.64 -0.31 -0.43
N SER A 37 6.16 -1.15 -1.34
CA SER A 37 6.90 -1.64 -2.49
C SER A 37 5.97 -1.67 -3.70
N LEU A 38 6.49 -2.07 -4.85
CA LEU A 38 5.64 -2.22 -6.04
C LEU A 38 4.59 -3.31 -5.88
N ASN A 39 4.83 -4.28 -5.00
CA ASN A 39 3.93 -5.43 -4.82
C ASN A 39 2.93 -5.27 -3.69
N GLY A 40 3.10 -4.33 -2.80
CA GLY A 40 2.21 -4.19 -1.67
C GLY A 40 2.68 -3.20 -0.64
N ALA A 41 2.08 -3.28 0.54
CA ALA A 41 2.33 -2.31 1.59
C ALA A 41 2.17 -2.95 2.97
N LEU A 42 2.82 -2.35 3.94
CA LEU A 42 2.58 -2.63 5.36
C LEU A 42 1.98 -1.38 5.96
N ILE A 43 0.83 -1.52 6.59
CA ILE A 43 0.13 -0.40 7.22
C ILE A 43 -0.11 -0.70 8.69
N ARG A 44 -0.27 0.37 9.47
CA ARG A 44 -0.67 0.27 10.87
C ARG A 44 -2.07 0.86 11.01
N ILE A 45 -2.97 0.06 11.57
CA ILE A 45 -4.34 0.49 11.80
C ILE A 45 -4.38 1.50 12.93
N THR A 46 -5.15 2.57 12.75
CA THR A 46 -5.29 3.62 13.76
C THR A 46 -6.72 3.73 14.30
N ASP A 47 -7.61 2.90 13.82
CA ASP A 47 -9.00 2.85 14.34
C ASP A 47 -9.32 1.45 14.88
N ASN A 48 -10.61 1.10 14.92
CA ASN A 48 -11.06 -0.17 15.47
C ASN A 48 -11.26 -1.27 14.43
N TRP A 49 -10.72 -1.07 13.23
CA TRP A 49 -10.85 -2.05 12.15
C TRP A 49 -10.11 -3.35 12.53
N SER A 50 -10.77 -4.47 12.23
CA SER A 50 -10.22 -5.81 12.49
C SER A 50 -10.22 -6.59 11.17
N PRO A 51 -9.22 -6.38 10.32
CA PRO A 51 -9.17 -7.07 9.03
C PRO A 51 -8.84 -8.54 9.20
N GLN A 52 -9.23 -9.32 8.20
CA GLN A 52 -8.94 -10.75 8.16
C GLN A 52 -8.12 -11.07 6.91
N SER A 53 -7.21 -12.02 7.05
CA SER A 53 -6.40 -12.51 5.95
C SER A 53 -7.30 -13.02 4.81
N GLY A 54 -6.96 -12.66 3.58
CA GLY A 54 -7.74 -13.01 2.40
C GLY A 54 -8.76 -11.96 1.98
N GLN A 55 -8.98 -10.97 2.81
CA GLN A 55 -9.93 -9.90 2.53
C GLN A 55 -9.38 -8.93 1.50
N THR A 56 -10.22 -8.46 0.58
CA THR A 56 -9.84 -7.46 -0.42
C THR A 56 -10.26 -6.08 0.04
N VAL A 57 -9.35 -5.13 -0.05
CA VAL A 57 -9.59 -3.75 0.35
C VAL A 57 -9.06 -2.79 -0.70
N MET A 58 -9.57 -1.55 -0.67
CA MET A 58 -9.05 -0.46 -1.48
C MET A 58 -8.24 0.48 -0.61
N LEU A 59 -7.05 0.81 -1.07
CA LEU A 59 -6.16 1.73 -0.37
C LEU A 59 -6.05 3.04 -1.13
N LYS A 60 -6.07 4.14 -0.39
CA LYS A 60 -5.72 5.46 -0.92
C LYS A 60 -4.64 6.03 -0.04
N ILE A 61 -3.46 6.19 -0.62
CA ILE A 61 -2.28 6.66 0.08
C ILE A 61 -1.99 8.09 -0.35
N ALA A 62 -2.03 9.01 0.59
CA ALA A 62 -1.77 10.42 0.31
C ALA A 62 -0.26 10.68 0.34
N LEU A 63 0.27 11.15 -0.78
CA LEU A 63 1.69 11.52 -0.85
C LEU A 63 1.85 13.00 -0.53
N SER A 64 2.79 13.28 0.33
CA SER A 64 3.13 14.57 0.94
C SER A 64 2.56 15.84 0.29
N GLY A 65 1.41 16.27 0.78
CA GLY A 65 0.90 17.61 0.53
C GLY A 65 0.35 17.87 -0.86
N ASP A 66 0.43 16.93 -1.78
CA ASP A 66 -0.10 17.10 -3.13
C ASP A 66 -1.36 16.24 -3.27
N PRO A 67 -2.56 16.85 -3.31
CA PRO A 67 -3.79 16.08 -3.43
C PRO A 67 -3.90 15.32 -4.75
N GLU A 68 -3.11 15.67 -5.76
CA GLU A 68 -3.09 14.94 -7.02
C GLU A 68 -2.12 13.77 -7.00
N ALA A 69 -1.16 13.77 -6.08
CA ALA A 69 -0.20 12.68 -5.94
C ALA A 69 -0.74 11.64 -4.96
N MET A 70 -1.77 10.95 -5.36
CA MET A 70 -2.39 9.92 -4.55
C MET A 70 -2.22 8.56 -5.21
N ILE A 71 -1.85 7.56 -4.42
CA ILE A 71 -1.78 6.19 -4.89
C ILE A 71 -3.05 5.47 -4.46
N SER A 72 -3.82 4.99 -5.44
CA SER A 72 -5.00 4.17 -5.19
C SER A 72 -4.73 2.77 -5.70
N MET A 73 -4.95 1.77 -4.86
CA MET A 73 -4.74 0.38 -5.28
C MET A 73 -5.71 -0.54 -4.57
N GLU A 74 -6.01 -1.64 -5.23
CA GLU A 74 -6.72 -2.76 -4.61
C GLU A 74 -5.69 -3.73 -4.07
N ALA A 75 -5.93 -4.24 -2.89
CA ALA A 75 -4.98 -5.13 -2.24
C ALA A 75 -5.70 -6.21 -1.45
N GLU A 76 -5.01 -7.32 -1.26
CA GLU A 76 -5.48 -8.42 -0.44
C GLU A 76 -4.71 -8.43 0.88
N VAL A 77 -5.43 -8.59 1.98
CA VAL A 77 -4.83 -8.74 3.30
C VAL A 77 -4.15 -10.09 3.36
N THR A 78 -2.83 -10.11 3.55
CA THR A 78 -2.06 -11.35 3.61
C THR A 78 -1.60 -11.70 5.01
N HIS A 79 -1.49 -10.71 5.89
CA HIS A 79 -0.96 -10.92 7.22
C HIS A 79 -1.52 -9.86 8.17
N VAL A 80 -1.92 -10.30 9.35
CA VAL A 80 -2.38 -9.39 10.41
C VAL A 80 -1.69 -9.79 11.69
N GLU A 81 -0.98 -8.84 12.30
CA GLU A 81 -0.30 -9.05 13.56
C GLU A 81 -0.39 -7.78 14.39
N ASN A 82 -1.11 -7.86 15.48
CA ASN A 82 -1.43 -6.70 16.31
C ASN A 82 -2.16 -5.66 15.45
N LYS A 83 -1.60 -4.47 15.32
CA LYS A 83 -2.19 -3.42 14.48
C LYS A 83 -1.53 -3.32 13.11
N LEU A 84 -0.59 -4.22 12.80
CA LEU A 84 0.11 -4.21 11.52
C LEU A 84 -0.59 -5.14 10.54
N VAL A 85 -0.77 -4.66 9.31
CA VAL A 85 -1.45 -5.39 8.25
C VAL A 85 -0.57 -5.41 7.01
N GLY A 86 -0.21 -6.60 6.58
CA GLY A 86 0.49 -6.82 5.33
C GLY A 86 -0.50 -6.94 4.20
N LEU A 87 -0.25 -6.22 3.11
CA LEU A 87 -1.15 -6.13 1.97
C LEU A 87 -0.40 -6.45 0.69
N LYS A 88 -0.98 -7.32 -0.11
CA LYS A 88 -0.46 -7.65 -1.44
C LYS A 88 -1.30 -6.94 -2.47
N ARG A 89 -0.66 -6.17 -3.34
CA ARG A 89 -1.35 -5.46 -4.41
C ARG A 89 -1.97 -6.44 -5.40
N THR A 90 -3.25 -6.25 -5.72
CA THR A 90 -3.95 -7.05 -6.73
C THR A 90 -4.27 -6.23 -7.97
N HIS A 91 -4.62 -4.95 -7.80
CA HIS A 91 -4.92 -4.05 -8.91
C HIS A 91 -4.43 -2.65 -8.60
N ILE A 92 -3.99 -1.95 -9.64
CA ILE A 92 -3.60 -0.55 -9.52
C ILE A 92 -3.83 0.13 -10.88
N ASP A 93 -4.27 1.39 -10.86
CA ASP A 93 -4.48 2.13 -12.09
C ASP A 93 -3.17 2.73 -12.61
N VAL A 94 -3.20 3.20 -13.85
CA VAL A 94 -2.00 3.67 -14.54
C VAL A 94 -1.36 4.87 -13.84
N ASP A 95 -2.18 5.81 -13.40
CA ASP A 95 -1.66 7.00 -12.72
C ASP A 95 -1.02 6.64 -11.39
N SER A 96 -1.68 5.78 -10.63
CA SER A 96 -1.18 5.34 -9.33
C SER A 96 0.11 4.54 -9.44
N ILE A 97 0.22 3.65 -10.45
CA ILE A 97 1.46 2.87 -10.62
C ILE A 97 2.62 3.80 -10.98
N SER A 98 2.38 4.86 -11.72
CA SER A 98 3.41 5.84 -12.04
C SER A 98 3.92 6.54 -10.79
N HIS A 99 3.01 6.98 -9.92
CA HIS A 99 3.38 7.59 -8.65
C HIS A 99 4.13 6.60 -7.76
N LEU A 100 3.66 5.36 -7.71
CA LEU A 100 4.28 4.33 -6.88
C LEU A 100 5.70 4.02 -7.36
N ARG A 101 5.88 3.88 -8.67
CA ARG A 101 7.22 3.63 -9.24
C ARG A 101 8.17 4.76 -8.92
N ARG A 102 7.71 5.98 -9.09
CA ARG A 102 8.54 7.15 -8.78
C ARG A 102 8.95 7.16 -7.31
N LEU A 103 8.00 6.88 -6.43
CA LEU A 103 8.27 6.84 -5.00
C LEU A 103 9.32 5.78 -4.66
N VAL A 104 9.15 4.57 -5.18
CA VAL A 104 10.04 3.44 -4.88
C VAL A 104 11.41 3.64 -5.54
N GLU A 105 11.46 4.13 -6.76
CA GLU A 105 12.71 4.29 -7.50
C GLU A 105 13.56 5.46 -6.99
N LEU A 106 12.93 6.50 -6.46
CA LEU A 106 13.67 7.66 -5.95
C LEU A 106 14.15 7.45 -4.50
N ASN A 107 13.73 6.41 -3.88
CA ASN A 107 14.12 6.09 -2.52
C ASN A 107 14.75 4.71 -2.47
#